data_743e0aa06f9c659a8b4efa27e3db72e4
#
_entry.id   743e0aa06f9c659a8b4efa27e3db72e4
#
_cell.length_a   1.000
_cell.length_b   1.000
_cell.length_c   1.000
_cell.angle_alpha   90.00
_cell.angle_beta   90.00
_cell.angle_gamma   90.00
#
_symmetry.space_group_name_H-M   'P 1'
#
loop_
_entity.id
_entity.type
_entity.pdbx_description
1 polymer ?
#
loop_
_entity_poly.entity_id
_entity_poly.type
_entity_poly.pdbx_seq_one_letter_code
_entity_poly.pdbx_strand_id
1 'polypeptide(L)'
;HGVSVILNAPAAYRFTGVGCPERHLDGASLLGADTKNVSEIDAGEILASHIENMMRETGIPNGISGVGFDASDVLTLAEAASAQERLLAVSPRALKDGDLALLYKDALKYW
;
A
#
# COMPACT_ATOMS: atom_id res chain seq x y z
N HIS A 1 -1.92 16.15 1.71
CA HIS A 1 -2.57 14.95 2.25
C HIS A 1 -2.77 13.87 1.20
N GLY A 2 -3.31 14.22 0.04
CA GLY A 2 -3.52 13.25 -1.05
C GLY A 2 -2.24 12.56 -1.51
N VAL A 3 -1.13 13.28 -1.59
CA VAL A 3 0.17 12.71 -1.96
C VAL A 3 0.62 11.69 -0.92
N SER A 4 0.50 11.97 0.37
CA SER A 4 0.91 11.03 1.41
C SER A 4 0.09 9.75 1.40
N VAL A 5 -1.19 9.83 1.08
CA VAL A 5 -2.06 8.66 0.94
C VAL A 5 -1.62 7.80 -0.23
N ILE A 6 -1.45 8.38 -1.41
CA ILE A 6 -1.12 7.60 -2.61
C ILE A 6 0.28 6.98 -2.55
N LEU A 7 1.25 7.64 -1.92
CA LEU A 7 2.61 7.11 -1.80
C LEU A 7 2.67 5.82 -0.97
N ASN A 8 1.75 5.64 -0.04
CA ASN A 8 1.69 4.44 0.80
C ASN A 8 0.71 3.38 0.28
N ALA A 9 -0.17 3.75 -0.64
CA ALA A 9 -1.27 2.88 -1.07
C ALA A 9 -0.83 1.54 -1.65
N PRO A 10 0.15 1.44 -2.57
CA PRO A 10 0.54 0.13 -3.11
C PRO A 10 1.00 -0.84 -2.03
N ALA A 11 1.88 -0.41 -1.13
CA ALA A 11 2.34 -1.25 -0.02
C ALA A 11 1.19 -1.67 0.89
N ALA A 12 0.29 -0.72 1.22
CA ALA A 12 -0.86 -1.00 2.05
C ALA A 12 -1.80 -2.04 1.40
N TYR A 13 -2.07 -1.92 0.11
CA TYR A 13 -2.97 -2.85 -0.57
C TYR A 13 -2.37 -4.24 -0.75
N ARG A 14 -1.06 -4.35 -0.95
CA ARG A 14 -0.39 -5.66 -0.94
C ARG A 14 -0.58 -6.34 0.41
N PHE A 15 -0.50 -5.59 1.48
CA PHE A 15 -0.71 -6.10 2.83
C PHE A 15 -2.18 -6.48 3.09
N THR A 16 -3.12 -5.58 2.82
CA THR A 16 -4.53 -5.76 3.15
C THR A 16 -5.26 -6.73 2.21
N GLY A 17 -4.73 -6.97 1.02
CA GLY A 17 -5.35 -7.87 0.03
C GLY A 17 -5.58 -9.27 0.53
N VAL A 18 -4.78 -9.73 1.48
CA VAL A 18 -4.95 -11.05 2.11
C VAL A 18 -6.23 -11.11 2.95
N GLY A 19 -6.61 -9.99 3.57
CA GLY A 19 -7.78 -9.92 4.46
C GLY A 19 -9.12 -9.76 3.73
N CYS A 20 -9.12 -9.16 2.54
CA CYS A 20 -10.34 -8.97 1.74
C CYS A 20 -10.03 -8.95 0.24
N PRO A 21 -9.64 -10.10 -0.33
CA PRO A 21 -9.22 -10.16 -1.73
C PRO A 21 -10.29 -9.70 -2.71
N GLU A 22 -11.54 -9.99 -2.44
CA GLU A 22 -12.67 -9.62 -3.31
C GLU A 22 -12.76 -8.11 -3.50
N ARG A 23 -12.64 -7.34 -2.42
CA ARG A 23 -12.69 -5.88 -2.48
C ARG A 23 -11.49 -5.31 -3.25
N HIS A 24 -10.34 -5.94 -3.12
CA HIS A 24 -9.14 -5.52 -3.84
C HIS A 24 -9.27 -5.80 -5.35
N LEU A 25 -9.85 -6.94 -5.72
CA LEU A 25 -10.15 -7.25 -7.13
C LEU A 25 -11.19 -6.28 -7.70
N ASP A 26 -12.23 -5.98 -6.94
CA ASP A 26 -13.24 -4.99 -7.36
C ASP A 26 -12.60 -3.61 -7.57
N GLY A 27 -11.76 -3.18 -6.64
CA GLY A 27 -11.03 -1.92 -6.76
C GLY A 27 -10.13 -1.88 -8.00
N ALA A 28 -9.39 -2.95 -8.25
CA ALA A 28 -8.54 -3.06 -9.43
C ALA A 28 -9.36 -2.99 -10.72
N SER A 29 -10.48 -3.71 -10.77
CA SER A 29 -11.38 -3.70 -11.92
C SER A 29 -11.96 -2.32 -12.19
N LEU A 30 -12.40 -1.62 -11.13
CA LEU A 30 -12.93 -0.27 -11.24
C LEU A 30 -11.90 0.73 -11.75
N LEU A 31 -10.63 0.51 -11.46
CA LEU A 31 -9.51 1.33 -11.96
C LEU A 31 -9.07 0.94 -13.38
N GLY A 32 -9.67 -0.09 -13.97
CA GLY A 32 -9.41 -0.49 -15.34
C GLY A 32 -8.47 -1.68 -15.51
N ALA A 33 -8.08 -2.36 -14.42
CA ALA A 33 -7.27 -3.57 -14.52
C ALA A 33 -8.10 -4.75 -15.02
N ASP A 34 -7.47 -5.65 -15.77
CA ASP A 34 -8.09 -6.92 -16.14
C ASP A 34 -7.95 -7.90 -14.98
N THR A 35 -9.07 -8.21 -14.32
CA THR A 35 -9.11 -9.11 -13.18
C THR A 35 -9.60 -10.52 -13.52
N LYS A 36 -9.84 -10.80 -14.79
CA LYS A 36 -10.24 -12.13 -15.25
C LYS A 36 -9.12 -13.14 -14.96
N ASN A 37 -9.48 -14.27 -14.38
CA ASN A 37 -8.54 -15.33 -14.05
C ASN A 37 -7.46 -14.95 -13.02
N VAL A 38 -7.63 -13.84 -12.30
CA VAL A 38 -6.73 -13.47 -11.21
C VAL A 38 -7.11 -14.24 -9.96
N SER A 39 -6.13 -14.92 -9.36
CA SER A 39 -6.31 -15.63 -8.10
C SER A 39 -6.50 -14.64 -6.95
N GLU A 40 -7.28 -15.03 -5.94
CA GLU A 40 -7.46 -14.24 -4.72
C GLU A 40 -6.15 -13.92 -4.02
N ILE A 41 -5.16 -14.80 -4.09
CA ILE A 41 -3.84 -14.59 -3.49
C ILE A 41 -3.10 -13.41 -4.14
N ASP A 42 -3.41 -13.10 -5.39
CA ASP A 42 -2.77 -12.02 -6.16
C ASP A 42 -3.59 -10.71 -6.13
N ALA A 43 -4.71 -10.68 -5.41
CA ALA A 43 -5.62 -9.54 -5.40
C ALA A 43 -4.95 -8.23 -4.97
N GLY A 44 -4.17 -8.26 -3.90
CA GLY A 44 -3.43 -7.08 -3.42
C GLY A 44 -2.38 -6.63 -4.43
N GLU A 45 -1.68 -7.57 -5.03
CA GLU A 45 -0.64 -7.29 -6.01
C GLU A 45 -1.18 -6.65 -7.29
N ILE A 46 -2.30 -7.14 -7.83
CA ILE A 46 -2.86 -6.56 -9.06
C ILE A 46 -3.36 -5.14 -8.83
N LEU A 47 -4.00 -4.89 -7.69
CA LEU A 47 -4.43 -3.53 -7.33
C LEU A 47 -3.23 -2.61 -7.15
N ALA A 48 -2.24 -3.04 -6.37
CA ALA A 48 -1.04 -2.26 -6.10
C ALA A 48 -0.26 -1.93 -7.39
N SER A 49 -0.05 -2.93 -8.23
CA SER A 49 0.68 -2.74 -9.50
C SER A 49 -0.04 -1.78 -10.44
N HIS A 50 -1.37 -1.85 -10.48
CA HIS A 50 -2.15 -0.94 -11.30
C HIS A 50 -2.03 0.51 -10.81
N ILE A 51 -2.10 0.72 -9.49
CA ILE A 51 -1.89 2.04 -8.89
C ILE A 51 -0.48 2.55 -9.16
N GLU A 52 0.55 1.69 -9.04
CA GLU A 52 1.93 2.08 -9.35
C GLU A 52 2.09 2.56 -10.79
N ASN A 53 1.46 1.87 -11.75
CA ASN A 53 1.47 2.28 -13.14
C ASN A 53 0.82 3.66 -13.33
N MET A 54 -0.31 3.90 -12.68
CA MET A 54 -0.96 5.21 -12.70
C MET A 54 -0.08 6.29 -12.08
N MET A 55 0.61 5.98 -10.98
CA MET A 55 1.53 6.91 -10.34
C MET A 55 2.67 7.30 -11.28
N ARG A 56 3.25 6.33 -11.97
CA ARG A 56 4.32 6.59 -12.95
C ARG A 56 3.83 7.47 -14.10
N GLU A 57 2.67 7.12 -14.66
CA GLU A 57 2.11 7.85 -15.81
C GLU A 57 1.72 9.30 -15.47
N THR A 58 1.32 9.55 -14.23
CA THR A 58 0.86 10.88 -13.79
C THR A 58 1.95 11.71 -13.10
N GLY A 59 3.18 11.19 -13.01
CA GLY A 59 4.29 11.93 -12.42
C GLY A 59 4.27 12.00 -10.89
N ILE A 60 3.54 11.11 -10.22
CA ILE A 60 3.59 10.98 -8.76
C ILE A 60 4.97 10.47 -8.33
N PRO A 61 5.56 11.01 -7.25
CA PRO A 61 6.86 10.53 -6.77
C PRO A 61 6.90 9.02 -6.52
N ASN A 62 8.07 8.42 -6.72
CA ASN A 62 8.28 6.99 -6.54
C ASN A 62 8.41 6.63 -5.06
N GLY A 63 7.27 6.41 -4.42
CA GLY A 63 7.24 6.06 -3.01
C GLY A 63 7.65 7.22 -2.09
N ILE A 64 7.79 6.92 -0.81
CA ILE A 64 8.15 7.94 0.18
C ILE A 64 9.60 8.41 0.06
N SER A 65 10.47 7.64 -0.60
CA SER A 65 11.83 8.11 -0.90
C SER A 65 11.81 9.28 -1.89
N GLY A 66 10.80 9.34 -2.75
CA GLY A 66 10.63 10.45 -3.71
C GLY A 66 10.28 11.79 -3.06
N VAL A 67 9.91 11.79 -1.78
CA VAL A 67 9.63 13.02 -1.02
C VAL A 67 10.58 13.22 0.17
N GLY A 68 11.73 12.54 0.16
CA GLY A 68 12.83 12.82 1.08
C GLY A 68 13.00 11.85 2.24
N PHE A 69 12.19 10.79 2.33
CA PHE A 69 12.39 9.75 3.34
C PHE A 69 13.35 8.68 2.86
N ASP A 70 14.04 8.05 3.78
CA ASP A 70 14.93 6.92 3.49
C ASP A 70 14.77 5.80 4.52
N ALA A 71 15.58 4.75 4.40
CA ALA A 71 15.49 3.59 5.28
C ALA A 71 15.68 3.94 6.77
N SER A 72 16.39 5.03 7.07
CA SER A 72 16.59 5.47 8.47
C SER A 72 15.33 6.05 9.10
N ASP A 73 14.33 6.44 8.29
CA ASP A 73 13.08 7.01 8.77
C ASP A 73 12.01 5.95 9.08
N VAL A 74 12.19 4.72 8.61
CA VAL A 74 11.17 3.67 8.66
C VAL A 74 10.67 3.40 10.08
N LEU A 75 11.58 3.25 11.04
CA LEU A 75 11.18 2.95 12.42
C LEU A 75 10.44 4.11 13.07
N THR A 76 10.86 5.35 12.81
CA THR A 76 10.19 6.53 13.33
C THR A 76 8.77 6.67 12.77
N LEU A 77 8.61 6.42 11.46
CA LEU A 77 7.30 6.43 10.80
C LEU A 77 6.39 5.33 11.36
N ALA A 78 6.92 4.14 11.53
CA ALA A 78 6.16 3.01 12.06
C ALA A 78 5.71 3.28 13.52
N GLU A 79 6.56 3.85 14.34
CA GLU A 79 6.24 4.21 15.71
C GLU A 79 5.12 5.27 15.76
N ALA A 80 5.22 6.31 14.93
CA ALA A 80 4.18 7.33 14.84
C ALA A 80 2.84 6.75 14.38
N ALA A 81 2.85 5.85 13.39
CA ALA A 81 1.64 5.20 12.90
C ALA A 81 1.03 4.26 13.94
N SER A 82 1.84 3.57 14.73
CA SER A 82 1.35 2.65 15.76
C SER A 82 0.53 3.34 16.84
N ALA A 83 0.74 4.64 17.04
CA ALA A 83 -0.05 5.45 17.97
C ALA A 83 -1.49 5.69 17.48
N GLN A 84 -1.78 5.44 16.21
CA GLN A 84 -3.12 5.62 15.60
C GLN A 84 -3.98 4.35 15.76
N GLU A 85 -4.13 3.86 16.97
CA GLU A 85 -4.79 2.59 17.26
C GLU A 85 -6.18 2.49 16.67
N ARG A 86 -6.96 3.56 16.74
CA ARG A 86 -8.33 3.58 16.24
C ARG A 86 -8.40 3.35 14.73
N LEU A 87 -7.47 3.93 13.99
CA LEU A 87 -7.41 3.78 12.54
C LEU A 87 -6.91 2.38 12.15
N LEU A 88 -5.94 1.87 12.88
CA LEU A 88 -5.38 0.53 12.64
C LEU A 88 -6.39 -0.58 12.96
N ALA A 89 -7.27 -0.37 13.94
CA ALA A 89 -8.25 -1.35 14.37
C ALA A 89 -9.26 -1.71 13.27
N VAL A 90 -9.47 -0.85 12.29
CA VAL A 90 -10.40 -1.11 11.17
C VAL A 90 -9.72 -1.73 9.95
N SER A 91 -8.44 -2.05 10.04
CA SER A 91 -7.73 -2.73 8.95
C SER A 91 -8.35 -4.10 8.66
N PRO A 92 -8.59 -4.45 7.39
CA PRO A 92 -9.14 -5.77 7.03
C PRO A 92 -8.18 -6.92 7.30
N ARG A 93 -6.91 -6.61 7.55
CA ARG A 93 -5.91 -7.57 8.01
C ARG A 93 -5.30 -7.04 9.30
N ALA A 94 -5.34 -7.84 10.37
CA ALA A 94 -4.78 -7.46 11.65
C ALA A 94 -3.25 -7.24 11.53
N LEU A 95 -2.78 -6.17 12.17
CA LEU A 95 -1.36 -5.83 12.20
C LEU A 95 -0.69 -6.52 13.39
N LYS A 96 0.47 -7.11 13.12
CA LYS A 96 1.36 -7.71 14.14
C LYS A 96 2.55 -6.80 14.34
N ASP A 97 3.31 -7.05 15.39
CA ASP A 97 4.58 -6.34 15.66
C ASP A 97 5.50 -6.45 14.44
N GLY A 98 6.03 -5.32 14.00
CA GLY A 98 6.91 -5.23 12.85
C GLY A 98 6.22 -5.03 11.51
N ASP A 99 4.91 -5.21 11.39
CA ASP A 99 4.19 -5.04 10.11
C ASP A 99 4.24 -3.61 9.60
N LEU A 100 4.06 -2.61 10.47
CA LEU A 100 4.14 -1.21 10.05
C LEU A 100 5.51 -0.84 9.51
N ALA A 101 6.58 -1.34 10.14
CA ALA A 101 7.93 -1.10 9.66
C ALA A 101 8.14 -1.72 8.27
N LEU A 102 7.64 -2.93 8.04
CA LEU A 102 7.70 -3.57 6.73
C LEU A 102 6.90 -2.80 5.68
N LEU A 103 5.72 -2.30 6.04
CA LEU A 103 4.90 -1.49 5.15
C LEU A 103 5.63 -0.21 4.71
N TYR A 104 6.24 0.51 5.64
CA TYR A 104 7.01 1.70 5.29
C TYR A 104 8.26 1.37 4.48
N LYS A 105 8.92 0.27 4.78
CA LYS A 105 10.05 -0.19 3.97
C LYS A 105 9.64 -0.49 2.54
N ASP A 106 8.51 -1.16 2.35
CA ASP A 106 7.98 -1.47 1.02
C ASP A 106 7.52 -0.19 0.29
N ALA A 107 7.07 0.82 1.01
CA ALA A 107 6.62 2.08 0.46
C ALA A 107 7.77 3.05 0.08
N LEU A 108 9.01 2.72 0.43
CA LEU A 108 10.15 3.59 0.09
C LEU A 108 10.30 3.80 -1.41
N LYS A 109 10.16 2.74 -2.18
CA LYS A 109 10.35 2.78 -3.61
C LYS A 109 9.60 1.62 -4.29
N TYR A 110 8.88 1.92 -5.34
CA TYR A 110 8.10 0.92 -6.09
C TYR A 110 8.71 0.58 -7.45
N TRP A 111 9.45 1.52 -8.06
CA TRP A 111 10.08 1.30 -9.37
C TRP A 111 11.47 1.93 -9.51
#